data_e953304c41954f31bd4fa34998e66e09
#
_entry.id   e953304c41954f31bd4fa34998e66e09
#
_cell.length_a   1.000
_cell.length_b   1.000
_cell.length_c   1.000
_cell.angle_alpha   90.00
_cell.angle_beta   90.00
_cell.angle_gamma   90.00
#
_symmetry.space_group_name_H-M   'P 1'
#
loop_
_entity.id
_entity.type
_entity.pdbx_description
1 polymer ?
#
loop_
_entity_poly.entity_id
_entity_poly.type
_entity_poly.pdbx_seq_one_letter_code
_entity_poly.pdbx_strand_id
1 'polypeptide(L)'
;MKLPVLLVVLLLFTSPASSSDVVLTQTPLSLPVNIGDQASISCKSTKSLLNSDGFTYLDWYLQKPGQSPQLLIYLVSNRFSGVPDRFSGSGSGTDFTLKISRVEAEDLGVYYCFQSNYLPLT
;
A
#
# COMPACT_ATOMS: atom_id res chain seq x y z
N MET A 1 26.01 3.90 -14.30
CA MET A 1 25.33 2.67 -13.88
C MET A 1 24.33 3.00 -12.77
N LYS A 2 23.10 2.59 -12.95
CA LYS A 2 22.07 2.81 -11.93
C LYS A 2 22.09 1.65 -10.93
N LEU A 3 22.10 1.98 -9.64
CA LEU A 3 21.97 0.98 -8.60
C LEU A 3 20.48 0.61 -8.44
N PRO A 4 20.17 -0.66 -8.20
CA PRO A 4 18.80 -1.04 -7.94
C PRO A 4 18.29 -0.44 -6.63
N VAL A 5 17.04 -0.05 -6.61
CA VAL A 5 16.34 0.38 -5.41
C VAL A 5 15.49 -0.79 -4.95
N LEU A 6 15.56 -1.09 -3.65
CA LEU A 6 14.77 -2.15 -3.05
C LEU A 6 13.54 -1.56 -2.39
N LEU A 7 12.37 -1.86 -2.94
CA LEU A 7 11.09 -1.57 -2.30
C LEU A 7 10.66 -2.81 -1.53
N VAL A 8 10.47 -2.66 -0.23
CA VAL A 8 10.06 -3.76 0.64
C VAL A 8 8.58 -3.62 0.96
N VAL A 9 7.85 -4.69 0.74
CA VAL A 9 6.42 -4.76 1.04
C VAL A 9 6.26 -5.80 2.14
N LEU A 10 5.67 -5.41 3.27
CA LEU A 10 5.51 -6.27 4.43
C LEU A 10 4.08 -6.78 4.54
N LEU A 11 3.97 -8.05 4.90
CA LEU A 11 2.74 -8.61 5.43
C LEU A 11 2.71 -8.36 6.93
N LEU A 12 1.69 -7.63 7.38
CA LEU A 12 1.55 -7.30 8.78
C LEU A 12 0.69 -8.36 9.47
N PHE A 13 1.35 -9.40 9.98
CA PHE A 13 0.69 -10.36 10.85
C PHE A 13 1.26 -10.20 12.23
N THR A 14 0.50 -9.62 13.14
CA THR A 14 0.90 -9.49 14.54
C THR A 14 0.38 -10.63 15.40
N SER A 15 -0.65 -11.33 14.93
CA SER A 15 -1.25 -12.48 15.61
C SER A 15 -2.12 -13.25 14.63
N PRO A 16 -2.43 -14.53 14.89
CA PRO A 16 -3.39 -15.26 14.05
C PRO A 16 -4.72 -14.53 14.04
N ALA A 17 -5.19 -14.17 12.85
CA ALA A 17 -6.51 -13.57 12.70
C ALA A 17 -7.58 -14.63 12.94
N SER A 18 -8.70 -14.25 13.56
CA SER A 18 -9.86 -15.12 13.63
C SER A 18 -10.47 -15.25 12.23
N SER A 19 -11.30 -16.28 12.01
CA SER A 19 -11.94 -16.49 10.70
C SER A 19 -12.86 -15.33 10.29
N SER A 20 -13.28 -14.49 11.24
CA SER A 20 -14.12 -13.33 10.98
C SER A 20 -13.32 -12.05 10.69
N ASP A 21 -12.03 -12.05 11.01
CA ASP A 21 -11.20 -10.87 10.80
C ASP A 21 -10.91 -10.67 9.31
N VAL A 22 -10.79 -9.40 8.92
CA VAL A 22 -10.35 -9.04 7.58
C VAL A 22 -8.84 -9.17 7.53
N VAL A 23 -8.34 -9.88 6.53
CA VAL A 23 -6.90 -10.04 6.30
C VAL A 23 -6.55 -9.38 5.00
N LEU A 24 -5.53 -8.50 5.03
CA LEU A 24 -4.96 -7.90 3.84
C LEU A 24 -3.66 -8.63 3.49
N THR A 25 -3.51 -8.99 2.24
CA THR A 25 -2.31 -9.66 1.73
C THR A 25 -1.67 -8.79 0.66
N GLN A 26 -0.43 -8.40 0.90
CA GLN A 26 0.35 -7.60 -0.05
C GLN A 26 1.30 -8.48 -0.83
N THR A 27 1.44 -8.18 -2.12
CA THR A 27 2.41 -8.84 -3.00
C THR A 27 3.03 -7.82 -3.95
N PRO A 28 4.33 -7.97 -4.27
CA PRO A 28 5.29 -8.92 -3.70
C PRO A 28 5.76 -8.50 -2.31
N LEU A 29 6.41 -9.39 -1.57
CA LEU A 29 7.01 -9.07 -0.27
C LEU A 29 8.26 -8.21 -0.42
N SER A 30 8.97 -8.36 -1.53
CA SER A 30 10.18 -7.61 -1.84
C SER A 30 10.19 -7.32 -3.33
N LEU A 31 10.47 -6.07 -3.68
CA LEU A 31 10.43 -5.62 -5.07
C LEU A 31 11.71 -4.86 -5.39
N PRO A 32 12.74 -5.53 -5.92
CA PRO A 32 13.92 -4.84 -6.42
C PRO A 32 13.58 -4.16 -7.74
N VAL A 33 13.89 -2.87 -7.82
CA VAL A 33 13.63 -2.07 -9.03
C VAL A 33 14.81 -1.15 -9.28
N ASN A 34 14.96 -0.72 -10.53
CA ASN A 34 15.90 0.32 -10.88
C ASN A 34 15.23 1.68 -10.85
N ILE A 35 16.03 2.71 -10.57
CA ILE A 35 15.55 4.09 -10.64
C ILE A 35 15.06 4.35 -12.07
N GLY A 36 13.85 4.92 -12.17
CA GLY A 36 13.21 5.19 -13.45
C GLY A 36 12.23 4.11 -13.89
N ASP A 37 12.26 2.93 -13.26
CA ASP A 37 11.32 1.86 -13.56
C ASP A 37 9.93 2.16 -12.99
N GLN A 38 8.93 1.48 -13.57
CA GLN A 38 7.60 1.43 -13.00
C GLN A 38 7.55 0.35 -11.93
N ALA A 39 6.85 0.61 -10.84
CA ALA A 39 6.62 -0.37 -9.78
C ALA A 39 5.12 -0.50 -9.51
N SER A 40 4.71 -1.70 -9.11
CA SER A 40 3.32 -2.00 -8.81
C SER A 40 3.24 -2.93 -7.61
N ILE A 41 2.41 -2.58 -6.63
CA ILE A 41 2.21 -3.36 -5.40
C ILE A 41 0.73 -3.66 -5.30
N SER A 42 0.41 -4.93 -5.04
CA SER A 42 -0.96 -5.41 -4.92
C SER A 42 -1.34 -5.59 -3.45
N CYS A 43 -2.59 -5.28 -3.13
CA CYS A 43 -3.17 -5.53 -1.82
C CYS A 43 -4.53 -6.19 -2.03
N LYS A 44 -4.72 -7.38 -1.44
CA LYS A 44 -5.98 -8.12 -1.52
C LYS A 44 -6.59 -8.27 -0.15
N SER A 45 -7.89 -8.03 -0.06
CA SER A 45 -8.65 -8.16 1.16
C SER A 45 -9.54 -9.40 1.11
N THR A 46 -9.73 -10.05 2.26
CA THR A 46 -10.64 -11.20 2.37
C THR A 46 -12.11 -10.79 2.29
N LYS A 47 -12.42 -9.52 2.55
CA LYS A 47 -13.79 -8.98 2.46
C LYS A 47 -13.77 -7.65 1.72
N SER A 48 -14.89 -7.30 1.10
CA SER A 48 -15.04 -6.00 0.45
C SER A 48 -14.83 -4.88 1.47
N LEU A 49 -14.06 -3.88 1.08
CA LEU A 49 -13.79 -2.70 1.91
C LEU A 49 -14.73 -1.53 1.59
N LEU A 50 -15.74 -1.77 0.76
CA LEU A 50 -16.77 -0.78 0.48
C LEU A 50 -17.70 -0.65 1.68
N ASN A 51 -17.81 0.56 2.21
CA ASN A 51 -18.69 0.88 3.31
C ASN A 51 -20.08 1.27 2.78
N SER A 52 -21.09 1.18 3.66
CA SER A 52 -22.46 1.60 3.33
C SER A 52 -22.58 3.09 3.00
N ASP A 53 -21.59 3.90 3.41
CA ASP A 53 -21.53 5.33 3.07
C ASP A 53 -21.03 5.58 1.64
N GLY A 54 -20.68 4.53 0.90
CA GLY A 54 -20.20 4.62 -0.48
C GLY A 54 -18.70 4.77 -0.60
N PHE A 55 -17.97 4.91 0.51
CA PHE A 55 -16.51 5.02 0.49
C PHE A 55 -15.85 3.67 0.74
N THR A 56 -14.65 3.50 0.18
CA THR A 56 -13.82 2.32 0.37
C THR A 56 -12.62 2.70 1.23
N TYR A 57 -12.54 2.15 2.43
CA TYR A 57 -11.56 2.56 3.43
C TYR A 57 -10.28 1.74 3.32
N LEU A 58 -9.52 2.04 2.28
CA LEU A 58 -8.22 1.43 2.00
C LEU A 58 -7.20 2.54 1.75
N ASP A 59 -6.11 2.54 2.53
CA ASP A 59 -5.06 3.54 2.47
C ASP A 59 -3.72 2.87 2.20
N TRP A 60 -2.77 3.65 1.68
CA TRP A 60 -1.39 3.22 1.48
C TRP A 60 -0.45 4.12 2.26
N TYR A 61 0.51 3.51 2.94
CA TYR A 61 1.54 4.19 3.72
C TYR A 61 2.91 3.81 3.22
N LEU A 62 3.87 4.73 3.38
CA LEU A 62 5.29 4.50 3.13
C LEU A 62 6.07 4.81 4.40
N GLN A 63 6.91 3.89 4.83
CA GLN A 63 7.87 4.11 5.89
C GLN A 63 9.26 4.14 5.28
N LYS A 64 9.84 5.32 5.17
CA LYS A 64 11.22 5.49 4.71
C LYS A 64 12.19 5.05 5.81
N PRO A 65 13.43 4.65 5.47
CA PRO A 65 14.40 4.22 6.48
C PRO A 65 14.60 5.27 7.56
N GLY A 66 14.51 4.84 8.83
CA GLY A 66 14.69 5.72 9.98
C GLY A 66 13.57 6.71 10.24
N GLN A 67 12.45 6.60 9.53
CA GLN A 67 11.32 7.53 9.67
C GLN A 67 10.06 6.79 10.09
N SER A 68 9.08 7.55 10.57
CA SER A 68 7.74 7.02 10.85
C SER A 68 6.98 6.83 9.54
N PRO A 69 5.99 5.90 9.51
CA PRO A 69 5.14 5.77 8.34
C PRO A 69 4.43 7.07 8.00
N GLN A 70 4.32 7.35 6.70
CA GLN A 70 3.60 8.52 6.20
C GLN A 70 2.51 8.09 5.24
N LEU A 71 1.38 8.80 5.28
CA LEU A 71 0.26 8.52 4.40
C LEU A 71 0.60 8.95 2.98
N LEU A 72 0.39 8.05 2.03
CA LEU A 72 0.54 8.34 0.60
C LEU A 72 -0.80 8.55 -0.09
N ILE A 73 -1.67 7.54 0.05
CA ILE A 73 -2.95 7.47 -0.65
C ILE A 73 -4.02 7.16 0.38
N TYR A 74 -5.15 7.83 0.31
CA TYR A 74 -6.30 7.54 1.16
C TYR A 74 -7.55 7.29 0.31
N LEU A 75 -8.46 6.50 0.85
CA LEU A 75 -9.70 6.14 0.18
C LEU A 75 -9.43 5.64 -1.25
N VAL A 76 -8.52 4.68 -1.37
CA VAL A 76 -8.12 3.96 -2.58
C VAL A 76 -7.23 4.77 -3.53
N SER A 77 -7.62 6.00 -3.89
CA SER A 77 -7.02 6.69 -5.04
C SER A 77 -6.67 8.16 -4.80
N ASN A 78 -6.87 8.68 -3.60
CA ASN A 78 -6.63 10.10 -3.31
C ASN A 78 -5.22 10.29 -2.76
N ARG A 79 -4.40 11.09 -3.44
CA ARG A 79 -3.07 11.43 -2.96
C ARG A 79 -3.17 12.38 -1.77
N PHE A 80 -2.43 12.05 -0.71
CA PHE A 80 -2.30 12.93 0.43
C PHE A 80 -1.47 14.16 0.06
N SER A 81 -1.63 15.23 0.83
CA SER A 81 -0.94 16.51 0.59
C SER A 81 0.57 16.29 0.47
N GLY A 82 1.17 16.86 -0.56
CA GLY A 82 2.62 16.78 -0.80
C GLY A 82 3.10 15.50 -1.48
N VAL A 83 2.22 14.53 -1.71
CA VAL A 83 2.60 13.29 -2.38
C VAL A 83 2.71 13.53 -3.89
N PRO A 84 3.85 13.17 -4.51
CA PRO A 84 4.04 13.38 -5.95
C PRO A 84 3.03 12.60 -6.80
N ASP A 85 2.74 13.12 -7.98
CA ASP A 85 1.76 12.50 -8.89
C ASP A 85 2.25 11.20 -9.53
N ARG A 86 3.52 10.83 -9.36
CA ARG A 86 4.02 9.54 -9.81
C ARG A 86 3.42 8.38 -9.02
N PHE A 87 2.87 8.65 -7.82
CA PHE A 87 2.12 7.68 -7.04
C PHE A 87 0.65 7.70 -7.43
N SER A 88 0.08 6.53 -7.65
CA SER A 88 -1.35 6.40 -7.91
C SER A 88 -1.90 5.14 -7.28
N GLY A 89 -3.12 5.23 -6.78
CA GLY A 89 -3.84 4.10 -6.22
C GLY A 89 -5.07 3.78 -7.03
N SER A 90 -5.42 2.51 -7.12
CA SER A 90 -6.60 2.05 -7.83
C SER A 90 -7.14 0.78 -7.20
N GLY A 91 -8.32 0.38 -7.63
CA GLY A 91 -8.96 -0.85 -7.20
C GLY A 91 -10.35 -0.63 -6.66
N SER A 92 -10.99 -1.74 -6.29
CA SER A 92 -12.33 -1.72 -5.71
C SER A 92 -12.61 -3.04 -5.02
N GLY A 93 -13.53 -3.01 -4.07
CA GLY A 93 -13.98 -4.23 -3.39
C GLY A 93 -12.89 -4.88 -2.58
N THR A 94 -12.20 -5.86 -3.14
CA THR A 94 -11.18 -6.66 -2.45
C THR A 94 -9.78 -6.52 -3.07
N ASP A 95 -9.65 -5.90 -4.24
CA ASP A 95 -8.39 -5.87 -4.99
C ASP A 95 -7.95 -4.43 -5.21
N PHE A 96 -6.73 -4.12 -4.75
CA PHE A 96 -6.18 -2.77 -4.80
C PHE A 96 -4.75 -2.79 -5.30
N THR A 97 -4.33 -1.70 -5.93
CA THR A 97 -2.98 -1.58 -6.47
C THR A 97 -2.43 -0.19 -6.21
N LEU A 98 -1.19 -0.14 -5.74
CA LEU A 98 -0.39 1.07 -5.70
C LEU A 98 0.61 1.02 -6.85
N LYS A 99 0.69 2.09 -7.65
CA LYS A 99 1.65 2.21 -8.74
C LYS A 99 2.55 3.40 -8.54
N ILE A 100 3.83 3.21 -8.89
CA ILE A 100 4.80 4.28 -8.98
C ILE A 100 5.24 4.32 -10.44
N SER A 101 4.92 5.40 -11.16
CA SER A 101 5.19 5.47 -12.60
C SER A 101 6.68 5.57 -12.93
N ARG A 102 7.47 6.17 -12.05
CA ARG A 102 8.92 6.30 -12.18
C ARG A 102 9.53 6.28 -10.79
N VAL A 103 10.18 5.19 -10.45
CA VAL A 103 10.79 5.05 -9.12
C VAL A 103 11.97 6.01 -8.99
N GLU A 104 12.03 6.72 -7.87
CA GLU A 104 13.14 7.56 -7.48
C GLU A 104 13.79 7.01 -6.22
N ALA A 105 15.04 7.42 -5.95
CA ALA A 105 15.78 6.93 -4.79
C ALA A 105 15.05 7.20 -3.48
N GLU A 106 14.32 8.32 -3.39
CA GLU A 106 13.57 8.69 -2.20
C GLU A 106 12.34 7.82 -1.95
N ASP A 107 11.97 6.97 -2.90
CA ASP A 107 10.83 6.05 -2.76
C ASP A 107 11.20 4.76 -2.05
N LEU A 108 12.48 4.58 -1.74
CA LEU A 108 12.95 3.41 -0.99
C LEU A 108 12.28 3.36 0.39
N GLY A 109 11.78 2.20 0.74
CA GLY A 109 11.17 2.00 2.04
C GLY A 109 10.21 0.82 2.07
N VAL A 110 9.40 0.77 3.12
CA VAL A 110 8.41 -0.27 3.32
C VAL A 110 7.02 0.31 3.05
N TYR A 111 6.29 -0.35 2.18
CA TYR A 111 4.93 0.06 1.81
C TYR A 111 3.91 -0.81 2.50
N TYR A 112 2.84 -0.18 2.98
CA TYR A 112 1.76 -0.86 3.70
C TYR A 112 0.43 -0.47 3.10
N CYS A 113 -0.45 -1.44 2.85
CA CYS A 113 -1.87 -1.14 2.72
C CYS A 113 -2.56 -1.35 4.08
N PHE A 114 -3.63 -0.60 4.31
CA PHE A 114 -4.29 -0.57 5.61
C PHE A 114 -5.78 -0.34 5.41
N GLN A 115 -6.60 -1.13 6.11
CA GLN A 115 -8.05 -0.95 6.05
C GLN A 115 -8.58 -0.43 7.38
N SER A 116 -9.58 0.42 7.30
CA SER A 116 -10.28 0.95 8.48
C SER A 116 -11.79 0.73 8.40
N ASN A 117 -12.24 -0.17 7.54
CA ASN A 117 -13.66 -0.46 7.35
C ASN A 117 -14.21 -1.44 8.40
N TYR A 118 -13.34 -2.32 8.89
CA TYR A 118 -13.71 -3.36 9.87
C TYR A 118 -12.78 -3.33 11.07
N LEU A 119 -13.28 -3.70 12.22
CA LEU A 119 -12.46 -3.96 13.40
C LEU A 119 -12.11 -5.44 13.45
N PRO A 120 -10.87 -5.79 13.85
CA PRO A 120 -9.77 -4.86 14.12
C PRO A 120 -9.25 -4.21 12.86
N LEU A 121 -8.69 -3.00 12.99
CA LEU A 121 -8.04 -2.31 11.87
C LEU A 121 -6.81 -3.10 11.42
N THR A 122 -6.62 -3.26 10.11
CA THR A 122 -5.51 -4.06 9.55
C THR A 122 -4.84 -3.47 8.30
#